data_8dae0227926583039f7fc6fc6b248748
#
_entry.id   8dae0227926583039f7fc6fc6b248748
#
_cell.length_a   1.000
_cell.length_b   1.000
_cell.length_c   1.000
_cell.angle_alpha   90.00
_cell.angle_beta   90.00
_cell.angle_gamma   90.00
#
_symmetry.space_group_name_H-M   'P 1'
#
loop_
_entity.id
_entity.type
_entity.pdbx_description
1 polymer ?
#
loop_
_entity_poly.entity_id
_entity_poly.type
_entity_poly.pdbx_seq_one_letter_code
_entity_poly.pdbx_strand_id
1 'polypeptide(L)'
;YRASVIKDRGYVVLRAELMLVPGDKEEILARMQELKNKRVEKQPLEYPSAGSAFKRPEGYFAGKLVMDAGLSGYAVGGAKVSEKHCGFLINAGGATASDVMELIRQIQAKVKEQFGVQLEPEIQFLGEF
;
A
#
# COMPACT_ATOMS: atom_id res chain seq x y z
N TYR A 1 -1.37 -16.49 1.16
CA TYR A 1 -1.30 -15.10 0.68
C TYR A 1 -0.64 -14.23 1.74
N ARG A 2 0.40 -13.46 1.36
CA ARG A 2 1.18 -12.56 2.23
C ARG A 2 1.80 -13.23 3.47
N ALA A 3 2.09 -14.52 3.40
CA ALA A 3 2.81 -15.28 4.39
C ALA A 3 4.13 -15.80 3.81
N SER A 4 5.14 -15.93 4.63
CA SER A 4 6.45 -16.42 4.25
C SER A 4 7.17 -16.99 5.45
N VAL A 5 7.79 -18.16 5.28
CA VAL A 5 8.66 -18.77 6.28
C VAL A 5 9.81 -17.84 6.73
N ILE A 6 10.22 -16.91 5.86
CA ILE A 6 11.25 -15.92 6.15
C ILE A 6 10.78 -15.00 7.28
N LYS A 7 9.55 -14.49 7.18
CA LYS A 7 8.96 -13.62 8.21
C LYS A 7 8.72 -14.37 9.50
N ASP A 8 8.15 -15.57 9.42
CA ASP A 8 7.77 -16.37 10.60
C ASP A 8 8.98 -16.81 11.43
N ARG A 9 10.12 -17.01 10.78
CA ARG A 9 11.38 -17.44 11.42
C ARG A 9 12.42 -16.34 11.60
N GLY A 10 12.10 -15.09 11.19
CA GLY A 10 13.04 -13.97 11.27
C GLY A 10 14.30 -14.15 10.39
N TYR A 11 14.17 -14.85 9.27
CA TYR A 11 15.30 -15.07 8.36
C TYR A 11 15.63 -13.79 7.58
N VAL A 12 16.90 -13.62 7.25
CA VAL A 12 17.40 -12.60 6.33
C VAL A 12 17.71 -13.25 4.99
N VAL A 13 17.11 -12.73 3.92
CA VAL A 13 17.39 -13.22 2.56
C VAL A 13 18.73 -12.69 2.09
N LEU A 14 19.71 -13.58 1.87
CA LEU A 14 21.03 -13.23 1.37
C LEU A 14 21.10 -13.29 -0.16
N ARG A 15 20.36 -14.20 -0.79
CA ARG A 15 20.42 -14.43 -2.23
C ARG A 15 19.09 -15.03 -2.72
N ALA A 16 18.72 -14.69 -3.94
CA ALA A 16 17.66 -15.35 -4.69
C ALA A 16 18.17 -15.73 -6.08
N GLU A 17 17.86 -16.92 -6.55
CA GLU A 17 18.10 -17.36 -7.93
C GLU A 17 16.78 -17.56 -8.64
N LEU A 18 16.66 -17.00 -9.84
CA LEU A 18 15.46 -17.08 -10.67
C LEU A 18 15.82 -17.80 -11.98
N MET A 19 15.07 -18.84 -12.30
CA MET A 19 15.15 -19.48 -13.61
C MET A 19 14.23 -18.73 -14.57
N LEU A 20 14.82 -18.13 -15.60
CA LEU A 20 14.12 -17.37 -16.62
C LEU A 20 14.14 -18.09 -17.95
N VAL A 21 13.13 -17.85 -18.76
CA VAL A 21 13.04 -18.35 -20.15
C VAL A 21 13.45 -17.20 -21.09
N PRO A 22 14.32 -17.45 -22.07
CA PRO A 22 14.64 -16.47 -23.10
C PRO A 22 13.38 -16.05 -23.87
N GLY A 23 13.29 -14.78 -24.24
CA GLY A 23 12.17 -14.24 -24.98
C GLY A 23 12.62 -13.13 -25.94
N ASP A 24 11.72 -12.68 -26.80
CA ASP A 24 12.01 -11.55 -27.70
C ASP A 24 12.18 -10.25 -26.91
N LYS A 25 13.27 -9.56 -27.18
CA LYS A 25 13.68 -8.34 -26.46
C LYS A 25 12.66 -7.21 -26.64
N GLU A 26 12.16 -7.03 -27.86
CA GLU A 26 11.26 -5.92 -28.20
C GLU A 26 9.89 -6.12 -27.53
N GLU A 27 9.37 -7.34 -27.57
CA GLU A 27 8.13 -7.70 -26.89
C GLU A 27 8.26 -7.54 -25.36
N ILE A 28 9.36 -7.98 -24.77
CA ILE A 28 9.64 -7.82 -23.34
C ILE A 28 9.66 -6.35 -22.96
N LEU A 29 10.39 -5.50 -23.71
CA LEU A 29 10.48 -4.08 -23.43
C LEU A 29 9.14 -3.37 -23.59
N ALA A 30 8.38 -3.70 -24.64
CA ALA A 30 7.04 -3.17 -24.84
C ALA A 30 6.11 -3.52 -23.68
N ARG A 31 6.14 -4.77 -23.22
CA ARG A 31 5.35 -5.23 -22.07
C ARG A 31 5.76 -4.55 -20.78
N MET A 32 7.05 -4.38 -20.53
CA MET A 32 7.56 -3.64 -19.36
C MET A 32 7.07 -2.20 -19.37
N GLN A 33 7.13 -1.51 -20.53
CA GLN A 33 6.67 -0.13 -20.66
C GLN A 33 5.15 -0.02 -20.44
N GLU A 34 4.38 -0.94 -21.00
CA GLU A 34 2.92 -1.01 -20.78
C GLU A 34 2.59 -1.12 -19.29
N LEU A 35 3.23 -2.06 -18.58
CA LEU A 35 3.01 -2.28 -17.15
C LEU A 35 3.44 -1.08 -16.31
N LYS A 36 4.56 -0.44 -16.67
CA LYS A 36 5.02 0.80 -16.05
C LYS A 36 3.98 1.92 -16.20
N ASN A 37 3.47 2.12 -17.41
CA ASN A 37 2.46 3.15 -17.68
C ASN A 37 1.18 2.91 -16.86
N LYS A 38 0.67 1.68 -16.84
CA LYS A 38 -0.49 1.31 -16.00
C LYS A 38 -0.26 1.56 -14.52
N ARG A 39 0.98 1.36 -14.04
CA ARG A 39 1.33 1.63 -12.64
C ARG A 39 1.37 3.13 -12.35
N VAL A 40 2.01 3.91 -13.22
CA VAL A 40 2.08 5.38 -13.10
C VAL A 40 0.67 6.00 -13.12
N GLU A 41 -0.22 5.48 -13.98
CA GLU A 41 -1.59 5.95 -14.06
C GLU A 41 -2.39 5.70 -12.77
N LYS A 42 -2.20 4.53 -12.13
CA LYS A 42 -3.05 4.08 -11.00
C LYS A 42 -2.48 4.34 -9.63
N GLN A 43 -1.18 4.53 -9.49
CA GLN A 43 -0.53 4.69 -8.18
C GLN A 43 0.05 6.09 -8.02
N PRO A 44 0.05 6.64 -6.79
CA PRO A 44 0.58 7.99 -6.49
C PRO A 44 2.11 7.98 -6.38
N LEU A 45 2.80 7.63 -7.49
CA LEU A 45 4.26 7.45 -7.52
C LEU A 45 5.02 8.78 -7.38
N GLU A 46 4.33 9.90 -7.52
CA GLU A 46 4.82 11.26 -7.34
C GLU A 46 5.05 11.65 -5.86
N TYR A 47 4.50 10.85 -4.92
CA TYR A 47 4.64 11.09 -3.48
C TYR A 47 5.38 9.94 -2.81
N PRO A 48 6.16 10.22 -1.73
CA PRO A 48 6.68 9.17 -0.86
C PRO A 48 5.53 8.38 -0.23
N SER A 49 5.61 7.06 -0.29
CA SER A 49 4.58 6.15 0.23
C SER A 49 5.20 4.79 0.56
N ALA A 50 4.68 4.13 1.59
CA ALA A 50 5.01 2.74 1.92
C ALA A 50 4.25 1.70 1.07
N GLY A 51 3.56 2.15 0.02
CA GLY A 51 2.73 1.29 -0.84
C GLY A 51 1.30 1.17 -0.32
N SER A 52 0.68 0.01 -0.53
CA SER A 52 -0.67 -0.28 -0.03
C SER A 52 -0.68 -0.30 1.50
N ALA A 53 -1.54 0.51 2.12
CA ALA A 53 -1.56 0.67 3.57
C ALA A 53 -2.18 -0.52 4.30
N PHE A 54 -3.15 -1.18 3.69
CA PHE A 54 -3.93 -2.25 4.31
C PHE A 54 -3.91 -3.52 3.47
N LYS A 55 -3.93 -4.67 4.15
CA LYS A 55 -4.17 -5.96 3.53
C LYS A 55 -5.58 -5.99 2.92
N ARG A 56 -5.77 -6.80 1.89
CA ARG A 56 -7.08 -6.98 1.28
C ARG A 56 -7.98 -7.78 2.25
N PRO A 57 -9.09 -7.20 2.74
CA PRO A 57 -10.05 -7.95 3.54
C PRO A 57 -10.78 -8.99 2.69
N GLU A 58 -11.25 -10.06 3.33
CA GLU A 58 -12.05 -11.08 2.66
C GLU A 58 -13.34 -10.47 2.08
N GLY A 59 -13.60 -10.74 0.81
CA GLY A 59 -14.77 -10.21 0.10
C GLY A 59 -14.71 -8.72 -0.29
N TYR A 60 -13.66 -7.99 0.09
CA TYR A 60 -13.59 -6.54 -0.14
C TYR A 60 -12.26 -6.10 -0.76
N PHE A 61 -12.21 -4.85 -1.20
CA PHE A 61 -10.99 -4.13 -1.56
C PHE A 61 -10.76 -2.99 -0.55
N ALA A 62 -9.64 -3.01 0.15
CA ALA A 62 -9.35 -2.02 1.19
C ALA A 62 -9.43 -0.57 0.68
N GLY A 63 -8.82 -0.28 -0.48
CA GLY A 63 -8.88 1.06 -1.08
C GLY A 63 -10.30 1.52 -1.44
N LYS A 64 -11.19 0.57 -1.83
CA LYS A 64 -12.59 0.89 -2.09
C LYS A 64 -13.34 1.23 -0.80
N LEU A 65 -13.14 0.46 0.26
CA LEU A 65 -13.75 0.75 1.58
C LEU A 65 -13.32 2.14 2.09
N VAL A 66 -12.04 2.49 1.96
CA VAL A 66 -11.53 3.80 2.36
C VAL A 66 -12.17 4.91 1.52
N MET A 67 -12.31 4.71 0.22
CA MET A 67 -12.99 5.65 -0.67
C MET A 67 -14.47 5.80 -0.33
N ASP A 68 -15.18 4.69 -0.15
CA ASP A 68 -16.61 4.66 0.16
C ASP A 68 -16.91 5.24 1.55
N ALA A 69 -15.94 5.19 2.48
CA ALA A 69 -15.98 5.87 3.77
C ALA A 69 -15.81 7.40 3.67
N GLY A 70 -15.65 7.96 2.46
CA GLY A 70 -15.45 9.39 2.25
C GLY A 70 -14.07 9.89 2.67
N LEU A 71 -13.07 9.02 2.70
CA LEU A 71 -11.72 9.33 3.21
C LEU A 71 -10.71 9.69 2.11
N SER A 72 -11.13 9.83 0.85
CA SER A 72 -10.26 10.33 -0.22
C SER A 72 -9.72 11.71 0.14
N GLY A 73 -8.39 11.87 0.12
CA GLY A 73 -7.76 13.14 0.49
C GLY A 73 -7.75 13.46 1.99
N TYR A 74 -8.30 12.60 2.85
CA TYR A 74 -8.28 12.79 4.29
C TYR A 74 -6.84 12.81 4.83
N ALA A 75 -6.53 13.73 5.72
CA ALA A 75 -5.16 13.96 6.19
C ALA A 75 -5.07 14.10 7.71
N VAL A 76 -3.92 13.70 8.25
CA VAL A 76 -3.49 13.95 9.63
C VAL A 76 -2.05 14.45 9.57
N GLY A 77 -1.79 15.67 10.04
CA GLY A 77 -0.49 16.31 9.85
C GLY A 77 -0.08 16.31 8.38
N GLY A 78 1.12 15.82 8.09
CA GLY A 78 1.61 15.68 6.71
C GLY A 78 1.22 14.37 6.01
N ALA A 79 0.57 13.42 6.70
CA ALA A 79 0.12 12.15 6.12
C ALA A 79 -1.27 12.30 5.50
N LYS A 80 -1.48 11.76 4.31
CA LYS A 80 -2.73 11.92 3.54
C LYS A 80 -3.13 10.62 2.84
N VAL A 81 -4.44 10.35 2.75
CA VAL A 81 -4.98 9.32 1.85
C VAL A 81 -4.88 9.83 0.42
N SER A 82 -4.26 9.06 -0.46
CA SER A 82 -4.12 9.45 -1.86
C SER A 82 -5.49 9.52 -2.55
N GLU A 83 -5.76 10.63 -3.22
CA GLU A 83 -6.97 10.81 -4.05
C GLU A 83 -6.92 9.93 -5.30
N LYS A 84 -5.72 9.65 -5.81
CA LYS A 84 -5.50 8.81 -6.98
C LYS A 84 -5.78 7.32 -6.72
N HIS A 85 -5.48 6.87 -5.48
CA HIS A 85 -5.72 5.49 -5.05
C HIS A 85 -5.84 5.43 -3.53
N CYS A 86 -7.06 5.37 -3.01
CA CYS A 86 -7.34 5.42 -1.56
C CYS A 86 -6.77 4.25 -0.73
N GLY A 87 -6.17 3.24 -1.36
CA GLY A 87 -5.40 2.20 -0.68
C GLY A 87 -3.98 2.63 -0.29
N PHE A 88 -3.54 3.82 -0.75
CA PHE A 88 -2.20 4.36 -0.47
C PHE A 88 -2.27 5.54 0.49
N LEU A 89 -1.40 5.50 1.49
CA LEU A 89 -1.10 6.66 2.33
C LEU A 89 0.19 7.29 1.81
N ILE A 90 0.16 8.60 1.63
CA ILE A 90 1.27 9.38 1.09
C ILE A 90 1.79 10.39 2.10
N ASN A 91 3.07 10.70 2.03
CA ASN A 91 3.62 11.88 2.67
C ASN A 91 3.39 13.08 1.74
N ALA A 92 2.41 13.91 2.07
CA ALA A 92 2.08 15.11 1.29
C ALA A 92 2.99 16.30 1.63
N GLY A 93 3.89 16.13 2.61
CA GLY A 93 4.88 17.10 3.06
C GLY A 93 5.03 17.10 4.58
N GLY A 94 6.21 16.79 5.09
CA GLY A 94 6.53 16.86 6.51
C GLY A 94 5.80 15.86 7.43
N ALA A 95 5.26 14.75 6.87
CA ALA A 95 4.61 13.73 7.67
C ALA A 95 5.59 13.06 8.65
N THR A 96 5.19 12.93 9.90
CA THR A 96 5.85 12.11 10.90
C THR A 96 5.31 10.67 10.88
N ALA A 97 6.03 9.73 11.48
CA ALA A 97 5.54 8.37 11.67
C ALA A 97 4.25 8.34 12.52
N SER A 98 4.17 9.21 13.53
CA SER A 98 2.97 9.38 14.36
C SER A 98 1.75 9.84 13.55
N ASP A 99 1.93 10.76 12.59
CA ASP A 99 0.83 11.19 11.70
C ASP A 99 0.30 10.01 10.88
N VAL A 100 1.20 9.19 10.33
CA VAL A 100 0.82 8.00 9.56
C VAL A 100 0.07 6.99 10.43
N MET A 101 0.55 6.74 11.66
CA MET A 101 -0.12 5.82 12.60
C MET A 101 -1.51 6.32 12.98
N GLU A 102 -1.64 7.60 13.29
CA GLU A 102 -2.93 8.20 13.64
C GLU A 102 -3.90 8.18 12.46
N LEU A 103 -3.42 8.48 11.26
CA LEU A 103 -4.22 8.37 10.03
C LEU A 103 -4.74 6.93 9.84
N ILE A 104 -3.88 5.91 10.05
CA ILE A 104 -4.28 4.50 9.97
C ILE A 104 -5.38 4.18 10.98
N ARG A 105 -5.23 4.60 12.24
CA ARG A 105 -6.24 4.37 13.30
C ARG A 105 -7.58 4.98 12.96
N GLN A 106 -7.58 6.21 12.46
CA GLN A 106 -8.82 6.92 12.10
C GLN A 106 -9.51 6.26 10.89
N ILE A 107 -8.75 5.80 9.89
CA ILE A 107 -9.29 5.04 8.76
C ILE A 107 -9.92 3.73 9.25
N GLN A 108 -9.22 2.98 10.10
CA GLN A 108 -9.72 1.73 10.67
C GLN A 108 -11.03 1.94 11.45
N ALA A 109 -11.08 2.98 12.29
CA ALA A 109 -12.27 3.31 13.07
C ALA A 109 -13.48 3.63 12.16
N LYS A 110 -13.30 4.51 11.19
CA LYS A 110 -14.37 4.92 10.28
C LYS A 110 -14.86 3.79 9.38
N VAL A 111 -13.96 2.98 8.82
CA VAL A 111 -14.34 1.82 7.99
C VAL A 111 -15.07 0.77 8.83
N LYS A 112 -14.61 0.51 10.06
CA LYS A 112 -15.28 -0.42 10.97
C LYS A 112 -16.68 0.07 11.36
N GLU A 113 -16.82 1.36 11.66
CA GLU A 113 -18.10 1.97 12.01
C GLU A 113 -19.11 1.88 10.87
N GLN A 114 -18.70 2.18 9.64
CA GLN A 114 -19.62 2.25 8.49
C GLN A 114 -19.91 0.89 7.86
N PHE A 115 -18.93 -0.02 7.81
CA PHE A 115 -19.01 -1.26 7.06
C PHE A 115 -18.86 -2.53 7.92
N GLY A 116 -18.56 -2.40 9.21
CA GLY A 116 -18.29 -3.53 10.10
C GLY A 116 -16.97 -4.27 9.79
N VAL A 117 -16.16 -3.78 8.84
CA VAL A 117 -14.93 -4.42 8.38
C VAL A 117 -13.73 -3.90 9.16
N GLN A 118 -12.96 -4.81 9.77
CA GLN A 118 -11.70 -4.47 10.41
C GLN A 118 -10.57 -4.49 9.38
N LEU A 119 -10.00 -3.33 9.05
CA LEU A 119 -8.81 -3.25 8.20
C LEU A 119 -7.56 -3.65 8.98
N GLU A 120 -6.73 -4.50 8.37
CA GLU A 120 -5.42 -4.89 8.92
C GLU A 120 -4.32 -4.14 8.17
N PRO A 121 -3.42 -3.40 8.87
CA PRO A 121 -2.29 -2.75 8.22
C PRO A 121 -1.36 -3.76 7.53
N GLU A 122 -0.91 -3.41 6.32
CA GLU A 122 0.16 -4.13 5.62
C GLU A 122 1.53 -3.49 5.90
N ILE A 123 1.52 -2.20 6.22
CA ILE A 123 2.70 -1.45 6.63
C ILE A 123 3.24 -2.05 7.93
N GLN A 124 4.55 -2.27 8.00
CA GLN A 124 5.22 -2.73 9.20
C GLN A 124 5.79 -1.53 9.97
N PHE A 125 5.49 -1.49 11.25
CA PHE A 125 6.02 -0.47 12.16
C PHE A 125 7.34 -0.96 12.76
N LEU A 126 8.40 -0.17 12.60
CA LEU A 126 9.73 -0.47 13.11
C LEU A 126 10.17 0.70 14.00
N GLY A 127 10.43 0.42 15.29
CA GLY A 127 10.82 1.42 16.28
C GLY A 127 9.70 1.76 17.28
N GLU A 128 9.97 2.78 18.09
CA GLU A 128 9.04 3.36 19.06
C GLU A 128 8.54 4.71 18.52
N PHE A 129 7.22 4.97 18.61
CA PHE A 129 6.55 6.16 18.05
C PHE A 129 5.60 6.78 19.07
#